data_e78595b5645bc1a157075d2bbce57bee
#
_entry.id   e78595b5645bc1a157075d2bbce57bee
#
_cell.length_a   1.000
_cell.length_b   1.000
_cell.length_c   1.000
_cell.angle_alpha   90.00
_cell.angle_beta   90.00
_cell.angle_gamma   90.00
#
_symmetry.space_group_name_H-M   'P 1'
#
loop_
_entity.id
_entity.type
_entity.pdbx_description
1 polymer ?
#
loop_
_entity_poly.entity_id
_entity_poly.type
_entity_poly.pdbx_seq_one_letter_code
_entity_poly.pdbx_strand_id
1 'polypeptide(L)'
;MPLISHEIPKALFDRHDEVSDYPYVLGHLLSLDTEYADFYKEKLKTAEYSILDNSAFELGKSIPMEELYELGKEYKPTHLVLPDVVNNYDQTLLNAKEYLESYRVEGQKYIGVCQGDTFEQIAECIDYYLKEKVDIIALPFDLVEKSDYVTVRARFLNWWYDNRFNMGIGLPKFHLLGCQNPVEFILINDLNIILRGLIYSLDTSSPVINGWVGNELGPHGLIQPKPKAKLADNLDIELSQEQVDLIFKNIKTFRSYVS
;
A
#
# COMPACT_ATOMS: atom_id res chain seq x y z
N MET A 1 12.03 8.20 -8.42
CA MET A 1 11.46 8.04 -7.08
C MET A 1 10.14 7.30 -7.19
N PRO A 2 9.81 6.40 -6.26
CA PRO A 2 8.48 5.81 -6.20
C PRO A 2 7.42 6.87 -5.87
N LEU A 3 6.19 6.65 -6.35
CA LEU A 3 5.02 7.47 -6.00
C LEU A 3 4.59 7.17 -4.56
N ILE A 4 4.19 8.19 -3.81
CA ILE A 4 3.83 8.07 -2.40
C ILE A 4 2.39 8.53 -2.19
N SER A 5 1.57 7.70 -1.54
CA SER A 5 0.26 8.10 -1.03
C SER A 5 0.24 8.06 0.50
N HIS A 6 -0.40 9.05 1.07
CA HIS A 6 -0.68 9.10 2.51
C HIS A 6 -2.18 8.95 2.74
N GLU A 7 -2.55 7.99 3.59
CA GLU A 7 -3.90 7.99 4.14
C GLU A 7 -4.10 9.22 5.02
N ILE A 8 -5.20 9.92 4.84
CA ILE A 8 -5.48 11.20 5.53
C ILE A 8 -6.90 11.22 6.11
N PRO A 9 -7.13 11.91 7.24
CA PRO A 9 -8.47 12.16 7.75
C PRO A 9 -9.18 13.22 6.90
N LYS A 10 -10.51 13.32 7.02
CA LYS A 10 -11.34 14.28 6.28
C LYS A 10 -10.90 15.73 6.45
N ALA A 11 -10.39 16.10 7.63
CA ALA A 11 -9.84 17.42 7.90
C ALA A 11 -8.69 17.86 6.97
N LEU A 12 -8.12 16.91 6.17
CA LEU A 12 -7.05 17.17 5.22
C LEU A 12 -7.45 16.89 3.76
N PHE A 13 -8.71 16.64 3.46
CA PHE A 13 -9.15 16.30 2.10
C PHE A 13 -8.88 17.41 1.08
N ASP A 14 -9.08 18.67 1.45
CA ASP A 14 -8.78 19.84 0.62
C ASP A 14 -7.28 20.01 0.33
N ARG A 15 -6.42 19.35 1.11
CA ARG A 15 -4.97 19.37 0.98
C ARG A 15 -4.36 18.04 0.49
N HIS A 16 -5.20 17.12 -0.01
CA HIS A 16 -4.76 15.81 -0.48
C HIS A 16 -3.57 15.88 -1.46
N ASP A 17 -3.64 16.77 -2.44
CA ASP A 17 -2.63 16.87 -3.50
C ASP A 17 -1.29 17.50 -3.02
N GLU A 18 -1.28 18.10 -1.82
CA GLU A 18 -0.05 18.57 -1.19
C GLU A 18 0.72 17.40 -0.50
N VAL A 19 0.00 16.37 -0.12
CA VAL A 19 0.56 15.26 0.69
C VAL A 19 0.73 13.96 -0.09
N SER A 20 -0.12 13.68 -1.09
CA SER A 20 -0.13 12.43 -1.84
C SER A 20 0.11 12.65 -3.34
N ASP A 21 0.91 11.77 -3.95
CA ASP A 21 1.15 11.80 -5.40
C ASP A 21 0.01 11.11 -6.17
N TYR A 22 -0.82 10.32 -5.49
CA TYR A 22 -1.97 9.62 -6.08
C TYR A 22 -3.01 9.27 -5.00
N PRO A 23 -4.29 9.09 -5.37
CA PRO A 23 -5.31 8.60 -4.46
C PRO A 23 -5.12 7.11 -4.16
N TYR A 24 -5.01 6.76 -2.88
CA TYR A 24 -5.10 5.41 -2.35
C TYR A 24 -6.40 5.29 -1.56
N VAL A 25 -7.30 4.42 -1.98
CA VAL A 25 -8.70 4.41 -1.54
C VAL A 25 -9.02 3.10 -0.84
N LEU A 26 -9.47 3.15 0.41
CA LEU A 26 -9.91 1.97 1.16
C LEU A 26 -11.33 1.57 0.75
N GLY A 27 -11.50 0.39 0.15
CA GLY A 27 -12.76 -0.04 -0.45
C GLY A 27 -13.92 -0.06 0.54
N HIS A 28 -13.73 -0.56 1.77
CA HIS A 28 -14.80 -0.62 2.77
C HIS A 28 -15.34 0.76 3.17
N LEU A 29 -14.52 1.82 3.12
CA LEU A 29 -14.94 3.17 3.47
C LEU A 29 -15.85 3.80 2.40
N LEU A 30 -15.73 3.39 1.14
CA LEU A 30 -16.63 3.86 0.08
C LEU A 30 -18.09 3.47 0.32
N SER A 31 -18.32 2.33 0.98
CA SER A 31 -19.66 1.87 1.34
C SER A 31 -20.16 2.41 2.69
N LEU A 32 -19.23 2.84 3.58
CA LEU A 32 -19.56 3.22 4.96
C LEU A 32 -19.65 4.74 5.18
N ASP A 33 -18.96 5.54 4.37
CA ASP A 33 -18.83 6.99 4.58
C ASP A 33 -19.05 7.75 3.28
N THR A 34 -20.18 8.47 3.20
CA THR A 34 -20.60 9.18 1.98
C THR A 34 -19.65 10.32 1.63
N GLU A 35 -19.12 11.06 2.61
CA GLU A 35 -18.20 12.17 2.36
C GLU A 35 -16.86 11.66 1.82
N TYR A 36 -16.35 10.55 2.38
CA TYR A 36 -15.18 9.84 1.86
C TYR A 36 -15.41 9.38 0.42
N ALA A 37 -16.57 8.75 0.17
CA ALA A 37 -16.94 8.24 -1.15
C ALA A 37 -17.03 9.36 -2.20
N ASP A 38 -17.69 10.47 -1.88
CA ASP A 38 -17.85 11.62 -2.77
C ASP A 38 -16.49 12.26 -3.07
N PHE A 39 -15.65 12.46 -2.05
CA PHE A 39 -14.31 13.02 -2.22
C PHE A 39 -13.46 12.17 -3.17
N TYR A 40 -13.34 10.86 -2.90
CA TYR A 40 -12.52 10.00 -3.74
C TYR A 40 -13.12 9.73 -5.13
N LYS A 41 -14.44 9.79 -5.27
CA LYS A 41 -15.10 9.73 -6.59
C LYS A 41 -14.63 10.86 -7.52
N GLU A 42 -14.48 12.07 -6.99
CA GLU A 42 -13.94 13.19 -7.76
C GLU A 42 -12.44 13.05 -8.03
N LYS A 43 -11.65 12.63 -7.04
CA LYS A 43 -10.20 12.44 -7.21
C LYS A 43 -9.87 11.37 -8.26
N LEU A 44 -10.61 10.27 -8.27
CA LEU A 44 -10.37 9.15 -9.20
C LEU A 44 -10.66 9.51 -10.66
N LYS A 45 -11.56 10.47 -10.94
CA LYS A 45 -11.87 10.91 -12.32
C LYS A 45 -10.69 11.48 -13.07
N THR A 46 -9.75 12.12 -12.39
CA THR A 46 -8.64 12.86 -13.00
C THR A 46 -7.26 12.25 -12.71
N ALA A 47 -7.20 11.22 -11.86
CA ALA A 47 -5.95 10.61 -11.46
C ALA A 47 -5.35 9.76 -12.59
N GLU A 48 -4.09 10.05 -12.95
CA GLU A 48 -3.32 9.23 -13.90
C GLU A 48 -2.90 7.88 -13.28
N TYR A 49 -2.75 7.84 -11.97
CA TYR A 49 -2.50 6.65 -11.17
C TYR A 49 -3.35 6.69 -9.90
N SER A 50 -4.01 5.61 -9.59
CA SER A 50 -4.84 5.47 -8.38
C SER A 50 -4.97 4.01 -7.99
N ILE A 51 -5.19 3.75 -6.72
CA ILE A 51 -5.38 2.40 -6.17
C ILE A 51 -6.70 2.35 -5.41
N LEU A 52 -7.54 1.36 -5.73
CA LEU A 52 -8.63 0.91 -4.88
C LEU A 52 -8.17 -0.33 -4.13
N ASP A 53 -8.02 -0.19 -2.82
CA ASP A 53 -7.61 -1.25 -1.93
C ASP A 53 -8.78 -2.15 -1.51
N ASN A 54 -8.49 -3.42 -1.32
CA ASN A 54 -9.47 -4.42 -0.92
C ASN A 54 -9.78 -4.43 0.59
N SER A 55 -9.09 -3.58 1.37
CA SER A 55 -9.25 -3.40 2.82
C SER A 55 -8.92 -4.62 3.70
N ALA A 56 -8.11 -5.54 3.19
CA ALA A 56 -7.80 -6.77 3.93
C ALA A 56 -7.07 -6.51 5.25
N PHE A 57 -6.22 -5.49 5.33
CA PHE A 57 -5.51 -5.15 6.57
C PHE A 57 -6.44 -4.61 7.66
N GLU A 58 -7.43 -3.79 7.31
CA GLU A 58 -8.40 -3.21 8.24
C GLU A 58 -9.36 -4.27 8.77
N LEU A 59 -9.82 -5.17 7.90
CA LEU A 59 -10.88 -6.13 8.18
C LEU A 59 -10.37 -7.55 8.50
N GLY A 60 -9.05 -7.81 8.33
CA GLY A 60 -8.43 -9.13 8.44
C GLY A 60 -8.59 -10.01 7.21
N LYS A 61 -9.46 -9.62 6.28
CA LYS A 61 -9.66 -10.22 4.96
C LYS A 61 -10.26 -9.17 4.02
N SER A 62 -10.09 -9.36 2.72
CA SER A 62 -10.72 -8.51 1.70
C SER A 62 -12.23 -8.37 1.90
N ILE A 63 -12.81 -7.23 1.50
CA ILE A 63 -14.27 -7.11 1.29
C ILE A 63 -14.74 -8.19 0.30
N PRO A 64 -16.05 -8.53 0.27
CA PRO A 64 -16.60 -9.52 -0.66
C PRO A 64 -16.22 -9.23 -2.12
N MET A 65 -15.95 -10.28 -2.90
CA MET A 65 -15.46 -10.14 -4.28
C MET A 65 -16.47 -9.41 -5.18
N GLU A 66 -17.76 -9.68 -5.00
CA GLU A 66 -18.83 -8.99 -5.70
C GLU A 66 -18.84 -7.49 -5.39
N GLU A 67 -18.69 -7.13 -4.11
CA GLU A 67 -18.63 -5.73 -3.68
C GLU A 67 -17.40 -5.04 -4.27
N LEU A 68 -16.22 -5.67 -4.19
CA LEU A 68 -14.97 -5.14 -4.75
C LEU A 68 -15.09 -4.93 -6.28
N TYR A 69 -15.75 -5.86 -6.97
CA TYR A 69 -16.01 -5.77 -8.40
C TYR A 69 -16.93 -4.58 -8.75
N GLU A 70 -18.04 -4.41 -8.02
CA GLU A 70 -18.97 -3.31 -8.26
C GLU A 70 -18.32 -1.95 -7.93
N LEU A 71 -17.53 -1.85 -6.84
CA LEU A 71 -16.76 -0.65 -6.55
C LEU A 71 -15.74 -0.34 -7.66
N GLY A 72 -15.03 -1.35 -8.15
CA GLY A 72 -14.11 -1.19 -9.29
C GLY A 72 -14.79 -0.63 -10.54
N LYS A 73 -16.00 -1.07 -10.85
CA LYS A 73 -16.80 -0.58 -11.98
C LYS A 73 -17.34 0.83 -11.75
N GLU A 74 -17.81 1.13 -10.56
CA GLU A 74 -18.37 2.44 -10.22
C GLU A 74 -17.30 3.52 -10.17
N TYR A 75 -16.23 3.28 -9.40
CA TYR A 75 -15.18 4.29 -9.12
C TYR A 75 -14.07 4.32 -10.16
N LYS A 76 -13.90 3.26 -10.93
CA LYS A 76 -12.92 3.15 -12.05
C LYS A 76 -11.51 3.56 -11.65
N PRO A 77 -10.93 3.00 -10.58
CA PRO A 77 -9.53 3.26 -10.24
C PRO A 77 -8.64 2.77 -11.39
N THR A 78 -7.44 3.32 -11.51
CA THR A 78 -6.48 2.79 -12.50
C THR A 78 -6.00 1.40 -12.12
N HIS A 79 -5.88 1.10 -10.82
CA HIS A 79 -5.48 -0.20 -10.31
C HIS A 79 -6.40 -0.64 -9.15
N LEU A 80 -6.74 -1.92 -9.15
CA LEU A 80 -7.55 -2.56 -8.12
C LEU A 80 -6.72 -3.65 -7.43
N VAL A 81 -6.70 -3.65 -6.10
CA VAL A 81 -6.00 -4.67 -5.31
C VAL A 81 -6.84 -5.95 -5.29
N LEU A 82 -6.24 -7.05 -5.76
CA LEU A 82 -6.88 -8.38 -5.74
C LEU A 82 -7.17 -8.83 -4.31
N PRO A 83 -8.25 -9.61 -4.10
CA PRO A 83 -8.60 -10.10 -2.77
C PRO A 83 -7.48 -10.95 -2.16
N ASP A 84 -7.02 -10.58 -0.98
CA ASP A 84 -6.05 -11.35 -0.20
C ASP A 84 -6.55 -11.62 1.23
N VAL A 85 -5.84 -12.48 1.93
CA VAL A 85 -6.06 -12.79 3.34
C VAL A 85 -4.75 -12.66 4.07
N VAL A 86 -4.71 -11.74 5.03
CA VAL A 86 -3.50 -11.42 5.78
C VAL A 86 -2.87 -12.68 6.39
N ASN A 87 -1.58 -12.88 6.14
CA ASN A 87 -0.79 -14.03 6.58
C ASN A 87 -1.32 -15.41 6.12
N ASN A 88 -1.99 -15.48 4.97
CA ASN A 88 -2.50 -16.74 4.45
C ASN A 88 -2.20 -16.89 2.94
N TYR A 89 -1.11 -17.58 2.62
CA TYR A 89 -0.64 -17.83 1.27
C TYR A 89 -1.67 -18.54 0.39
N ASP A 90 -2.17 -19.71 0.85
CA ASP A 90 -3.06 -20.54 0.06
C ASP A 90 -4.37 -19.83 -0.27
N GLN A 91 -4.98 -19.21 0.74
CA GLN A 91 -6.25 -18.53 0.53
C GLN A 91 -6.10 -17.26 -0.32
N THR A 92 -4.96 -16.56 -0.20
CA THR A 92 -4.67 -15.40 -1.04
C THR A 92 -4.59 -15.78 -2.51
N LEU A 93 -3.81 -16.82 -2.87
CA LEU A 93 -3.73 -17.27 -4.26
C LEU A 93 -5.06 -17.82 -4.79
N LEU A 94 -5.81 -18.54 -3.94
CA LEU A 94 -7.14 -19.03 -4.31
C LEU A 94 -8.10 -17.88 -4.63
N ASN A 95 -8.15 -16.87 -3.75
CA ASN A 95 -9.01 -15.70 -3.94
C ASN A 95 -8.62 -14.88 -5.18
N ALA A 96 -7.32 -14.64 -5.36
CA ALA A 96 -6.83 -13.92 -6.53
C ALA A 96 -7.17 -14.64 -7.83
N LYS A 97 -7.03 -15.98 -7.86
CA LYS A 97 -7.40 -16.80 -9.00
C LYS A 97 -8.90 -16.70 -9.30
N GLU A 98 -9.74 -16.92 -8.29
CA GLU A 98 -11.20 -16.85 -8.43
C GLU A 98 -11.63 -15.46 -8.94
N TYR A 99 -11.06 -14.39 -8.41
CA TYR A 99 -11.36 -13.03 -8.84
C TYR A 99 -10.97 -12.81 -10.31
N LEU A 100 -9.78 -13.22 -10.72
CA LEU A 100 -9.30 -13.06 -12.09
C LEU A 100 -10.08 -13.91 -13.11
N GLU A 101 -10.62 -15.06 -12.70
CA GLU A 101 -11.43 -15.92 -13.54
C GLU A 101 -12.89 -15.43 -13.66
N SER A 102 -13.48 -14.89 -12.58
CA SER A 102 -14.92 -14.62 -12.48
C SER A 102 -15.29 -13.13 -12.52
N TYR A 103 -14.38 -12.23 -12.11
CA TYR A 103 -14.63 -10.80 -11.90
C TYR A 103 -13.68 -9.88 -12.69
N ARG A 104 -12.89 -10.41 -13.60
CA ARG A 104 -11.99 -9.60 -14.42
C ARG A 104 -12.76 -8.60 -15.29
N VAL A 105 -12.41 -7.31 -15.16
CA VAL A 105 -12.96 -6.24 -15.99
C VAL A 105 -11.95 -5.91 -17.10
N GLU A 106 -12.44 -5.82 -18.34
CA GLU A 106 -11.60 -5.47 -19.47
C GLU A 106 -11.01 -4.05 -19.30
N GLY A 107 -9.70 -3.94 -19.48
CA GLY A 107 -8.97 -2.67 -19.32
C GLY A 107 -8.63 -2.28 -17.87
N GLN A 108 -9.18 -2.98 -16.86
CA GLN A 108 -8.80 -2.78 -15.46
C GLN A 108 -7.42 -3.37 -15.20
N LYS A 109 -6.56 -2.59 -14.55
CA LYS A 109 -5.26 -3.05 -14.05
C LYS A 109 -5.38 -3.58 -12.62
N TYR A 110 -4.50 -4.52 -12.26
CA TYR A 110 -4.57 -5.20 -10.99
C TYR A 110 -3.26 -5.14 -10.22
N ILE A 111 -3.40 -5.16 -8.89
CA ILE A 111 -2.29 -5.31 -7.94
C ILE A 111 -2.49 -6.63 -7.20
N GLY A 112 -1.50 -7.52 -7.24
CA GLY A 112 -1.52 -8.78 -6.49
C GLY A 112 -0.73 -8.66 -5.19
N VAL A 113 -1.34 -8.96 -4.05
CA VAL A 113 -0.68 -8.91 -2.74
C VAL A 113 0.00 -10.24 -2.45
N CYS A 114 1.28 -10.21 -2.09
CA CYS A 114 2.02 -11.39 -1.66
C CYS A 114 1.80 -11.63 -0.17
N GLN A 115 1.28 -12.80 0.18
CA GLN A 115 1.12 -13.25 1.56
C GLN A 115 1.82 -14.60 1.74
N GLY A 116 2.45 -14.84 2.88
CA GLY A 116 3.10 -16.12 3.14
C GLY A 116 3.99 -16.09 4.38
N ASP A 117 4.49 -17.27 4.78
CA ASP A 117 5.34 -17.48 5.95
C ASP A 117 6.83 -17.60 5.58
N THR A 118 7.15 -17.74 4.29
CA THR A 118 8.53 -17.88 3.80
C THR A 118 8.79 -17.05 2.55
N PHE A 119 10.06 -16.74 2.28
CA PHE A 119 10.46 -16.04 1.06
C PHE A 119 10.12 -16.82 -0.21
N GLU A 120 10.15 -18.15 -0.14
CA GLU A 120 9.75 -19.04 -1.23
C GLU A 120 8.28 -18.83 -1.59
N GLN A 121 7.37 -18.85 -0.60
CA GLN A 121 5.94 -18.60 -0.83
C GLN A 121 5.68 -17.23 -1.42
N ILE A 122 6.38 -16.19 -0.93
CA ILE A 122 6.28 -14.84 -1.50
C ILE A 122 6.75 -14.84 -2.97
N ALA A 123 7.86 -15.53 -3.29
CA ALA A 123 8.33 -15.64 -4.66
C ALA A 123 7.35 -16.42 -5.56
N GLU A 124 6.68 -17.45 -5.04
CA GLU A 124 5.62 -18.17 -5.77
C GLU A 124 4.40 -17.28 -6.04
N CYS A 125 4.02 -16.40 -5.10
CA CYS A 125 3.01 -15.36 -5.38
C CYS A 125 3.43 -14.47 -6.55
N ILE A 126 4.69 -13.99 -6.57
CA ILE A 126 5.23 -13.16 -7.66
C ILE A 126 5.15 -13.93 -8.98
N ASP A 127 5.62 -15.17 -9.02
CA ASP A 127 5.61 -16.02 -10.22
C ASP A 127 4.18 -16.21 -10.74
N TYR A 128 3.22 -16.46 -9.85
CA TYR A 128 1.79 -16.55 -10.20
C TYR A 128 1.27 -15.26 -10.81
N TYR A 129 1.49 -14.11 -10.15
CA TYR A 129 0.99 -12.83 -10.63
C TYR A 129 1.62 -12.41 -11.95
N LEU A 130 2.90 -12.65 -12.16
CA LEU A 130 3.57 -12.40 -13.43
C LEU A 130 2.98 -13.27 -14.57
N LYS A 131 2.69 -14.54 -14.31
CA LYS A 131 2.03 -15.44 -15.25
C LYS A 131 0.63 -14.97 -15.62
N GLU A 132 -0.14 -14.48 -14.65
CA GLU A 132 -1.49 -13.94 -14.86
C GLU A 132 -1.49 -12.50 -15.42
N LYS A 133 -0.30 -11.92 -15.66
CA LYS A 133 -0.11 -10.55 -16.17
C LYS A 133 -0.73 -9.49 -15.27
N VAL A 134 -0.60 -9.67 -13.97
CA VAL A 134 -0.94 -8.65 -12.98
C VAL A 134 0.07 -7.50 -13.11
N ASP A 135 -0.40 -6.27 -13.09
CA ASP A 135 0.41 -5.09 -13.46
C ASP A 135 1.44 -4.69 -12.40
N ILE A 136 1.08 -4.82 -11.13
CA ILE A 136 1.90 -4.45 -9.97
C ILE A 136 1.78 -5.54 -8.90
N ILE A 137 2.86 -5.79 -8.19
CA ILE A 137 2.91 -6.76 -7.10
C ILE A 137 3.13 -6.02 -5.79
N ALA A 138 2.22 -6.19 -4.83
CA ALA A 138 2.32 -5.55 -3.53
C ALA A 138 3.05 -6.42 -2.51
N LEU A 139 4.00 -5.79 -1.80
CA LEU A 139 4.74 -6.38 -0.69
C LEU A 139 4.28 -5.71 0.61
N PRO A 140 3.51 -6.38 1.48
CA PRO A 140 3.06 -5.81 2.75
C PRO A 140 4.23 -5.60 3.71
N PHE A 141 4.06 -4.69 4.67
CA PHE A 141 5.13 -4.36 5.63
C PHE A 141 5.50 -5.54 6.54
N ASP A 142 4.57 -6.44 6.80
CA ASP A 142 4.71 -7.64 7.63
C ASP A 142 4.90 -8.92 6.79
N LEU A 143 5.61 -8.80 5.68
CA LEU A 143 5.73 -9.76 4.57
C LEU A 143 5.89 -11.23 5.01
N VAL A 144 6.76 -11.53 5.98
CA VAL A 144 7.05 -12.90 6.44
C VAL A 144 7.24 -12.99 7.95
N GLU A 145 7.83 -11.97 8.57
CA GLU A 145 8.20 -11.96 9.98
C GLU A 145 7.59 -10.76 10.69
N LYS A 146 6.69 -11.01 11.61
CA LYS A 146 6.00 -9.95 12.37
C LYS A 146 6.91 -9.12 13.29
N SER A 147 8.15 -9.54 13.53
CA SER A 147 9.07 -8.90 14.47
C SER A 147 10.08 -7.93 13.85
N ASP A 148 10.25 -7.94 12.53
CA ASP A 148 11.28 -7.14 11.84
C ASP A 148 10.73 -6.44 10.59
N TYR A 149 9.78 -5.54 10.81
CA TYR A 149 9.12 -4.79 9.74
C TYR A 149 10.03 -3.80 9.00
N VAL A 150 11.20 -3.47 9.56
CA VAL A 150 12.13 -2.51 8.97
C VAL A 150 13.02 -3.15 7.91
N THR A 151 13.38 -4.42 8.10
CA THR A 151 14.38 -5.07 7.24
C THR A 151 13.81 -6.14 6.31
N VAL A 152 12.62 -6.68 6.61
CA VAL A 152 12.09 -7.87 5.93
C VAL A 152 11.95 -7.70 4.43
N ARG A 153 11.40 -6.58 3.94
CA ARG A 153 11.23 -6.35 2.50
C ARG A 153 12.56 -6.16 1.78
N ALA A 154 13.52 -5.43 2.36
CA ALA A 154 14.86 -5.29 1.79
C ALA A 154 15.61 -6.64 1.74
N ARG A 155 15.52 -7.45 2.81
CA ARG A 155 16.07 -8.81 2.84
C ARG A 155 15.44 -9.71 1.78
N PHE A 156 14.11 -9.68 1.68
CA PHE A 156 13.40 -10.43 0.65
C PHE A 156 13.81 -10.01 -0.76
N LEU A 157 13.86 -8.73 -1.06
CA LEU A 157 14.24 -8.23 -2.40
C LEU A 157 15.65 -8.66 -2.79
N ASN A 158 16.63 -8.62 -1.87
CA ASN A 158 17.97 -9.15 -2.12
C ASN A 158 17.92 -10.67 -2.37
N TRP A 159 17.24 -11.42 -1.49
CA TRP A 159 17.10 -12.88 -1.64
C TRP A 159 16.42 -13.25 -2.96
N TRP A 160 15.35 -12.54 -3.33
CA TRP A 160 14.62 -12.77 -4.59
C TRP A 160 15.50 -12.47 -5.80
N TYR A 161 16.27 -11.39 -5.78
CA TYR A 161 17.22 -11.05 -6.84
C TYR A 161 18.27 -12.16 -7.03
N ASP A 162 18.87 -12.63 -5.95
CA ASP A 162 19.91 -13.64 -6.01
C ASP A 162 19.39 -15.02 -6.47
N ASN A 163 18.16 -15.36 -6.13
CA ASN A 163 17.60 -16.70 -6.35
C ASN A 163 16.65 -16.83 -7.54
N ARG A 164 16.02 -15.73 -7.99
CA ARG A 164 14.94 -15.77 -9.00
C ARG A 164 15.16 -14.87 -10.20
N PHE A 165 15.87 -13.77 -10.05
CA PHE A 165 16.02 -12.75 -11.10
C PHE A 165 16.60 -13.31 -12.42
N ASN A 166 17.56 -14.20 -12.34
CA ASN A 166 18.23 -14.78 -13.53
C ASN A 166 17.43 -15.90 -14.22
N MET A 167 16.24 -16.23 -13.77
CA MET A 167 15.42 -17.33 -14.34
C MET A 167 14.59 -16.92 -15.57
N GLY A 168 14.78 -15.70 -16.12
CA GLY A 168 14.08 -15.24 -17.33
C GLY A 168 12.63 -14.83 -17.07
N ILE A 169 12.25 -14.65 -15.82
CA ILE A 169 10.95 -14.12 -15.40
C ILE A 169 10.95 -12.62 -15.66
N GLY A 170 9.84 -12.05 -16.14
CA GLY A 170 9.70 -10.61 -16.36
C GLY A 170 9.98 -9.79 -15.09
N LEU A 171 10.38 -8.53 -15.25
CA LEU A 171 10.64 -7.64 -14.12
C LEU A 171 9.31 -7.13 -13.55
N PRO A 172 8.97 -7.44 -12.29
CA PRO A 172 7.77 -6.89 -11.65
C PRO A 172 7.94 -5.39 -11.35
N LYS A 173 6.82 -4.68 -11.26
CA LYS A 173 6.74 -3.42 -10.52
C LYS A 173 6.24 -3.73 -9.13
N PHE A 174 6.92 -3.20 -8.12
CA PHE A 174 6.50 -3.40 -6.73
C PHE A 174 5.77 -2.18 -6.17
N HIS A 175 4.72 -2.46 -5.43
CA HIS A 175 4.09 -1.53 -4.50
C HIS A 175 4.45 -1.94 -3.07
N LEU A 176 4.96 -1.02 -2.26
CA LEU A 176 5.25 -1.29 -0.85
C LEU A 176 4.04 -0.91 -0.01
N LEU A 177 3.29 -1.93 0.43
CA LEU A 177 2.04 -1.76 1.16
C LEU A 177 2.30 -1.44 2.64
N GLY A 178 1.74 -0.36 3.15
CA GLY A 178 1.75 -0.01 4.56
C GLY A 178 3.13 0.36 5.12
N CYS A 179 3.88 1.26 4.50
CA CYS A 179 5.19 1.67 5.01
C CYS A 179 5.10 2.35 6.38
N GLN A 180 5.58 1.68 7.43
CA GLN A 180 5.41 2.16 8.80
C GLN A 180 6.55 3.03 9.31
N ASN A 181 7.79 2.68 8.97
CA ASN A 181 8.98 3.36 9.45
C ASN A 181 9.87 3.79 8.27
N PRO A 182 10.14 5.09 8.11
CA PRO A 182 10.96 5.58 7.00
C PRO A 182 12.39 5.02 6.99
N VAL A 183 12.90 4.53 8.11
CA VAL A 183 14.23 3.89 8.19
C VAL A 183 14.37 2.68 7.27
N GLU A 184 13.26 2.02 6.92
CA GLU A 184 13.25 0.96 5.91
C GLU A 184 13.88 1.41 4.58
N PHE A 185 13.69 2.68 4.20
CA PHE A 185 14.23 3.22 2.95
C PHE A 185 15.75 3.40 2.97
N ILE A 186 16.41 3.49 4.13
CA ILE A 186 17.87 3.44 4.22
C ILE A 186 18.35 2.10 3.65
N LEU A 187 17.72 1.00 4.05
CA LEU A 187 18.07 -0.34 3.58
C LEU A 187 17.66 -0.55 2.10
N ILE A 188 16.51 -0.03 1.70
CA ILE A 188 16.05 -0.09 0.31
C ILE A 188 16.97 0.73 -0.60
N ASN A 189 17.46 1.88 -0.15
CA ASN A 189 18.38 2.72 -0.90
C ASN A 189 19.78 2.09 -1.04
N ASP A 190 20.16 1.20 -0.13
CA ASP A 190 21.39 0.40 -0.22
C ASP A 190 21.26 -0.80 -1.18
N LEU A 191 20.05 -1.12 -1.64
CA LEU A 191 19.83 -2.17 -2.62
C LEU A 191 20.47 -1.82 -3.98
N ASN A 192 20.71 -2.88 -4.77
CA ASN A 192 21.09 -2.75 -6.17
C ASN A 192 20.14 -1.78 -6.90
N ILE A 193 20.71 -0.94 -7.79
CA ILE A 193 19.96 0.05 -8.58
C ILE A 193 18.81 -0.57 -9.37
N ILE A 194 18.94 -1.81 -9.82
CA ILE A 194 17.87 -2.55 -10.51
C ILE A 194 16.70 -2.76 -9.56
N LEU A 195 16.95 -3.29 -8.37
CA LEU A 195 15.90 -3.55 -7.36
C LEU A 195 15.19 -2.27 -6.93
N ARG A 196 15.94 -1.19 -6.71
CA ARG A 196 15.34 0.12 -6.42
C ARG A 196 14.44 0.60 -7.55
N GLY A 197 14.86 0.39 -8.79
CA GLY A 197 14.09 0.74 -9.99
C GLY A 197 12.78 -0.03 -10.17
N LEU A 198 12.62 -1.18 -9.48
CA LEU A 198 11.38 -1.96 -9.48
C LEU A 198 10.32 -1.42 -8.52
N ILE A 199 10.69 -0.61 -7.52
CA ILE A 199 9.73 -0.02 -6.57
C ILE A 199 9.03 1.14 -7.26
N TYR A 200 7.75 0.93 -7.58
CA TYR A 200 6.94 1.87 -8.35
C TYR A 200 6.15 2.83 -7.46
N SER A 201 5.55 2.34 -6.39
CA SER A 201 4.71 3.13 -5.48
C SER A 201 4.71 2.57 -4.06
N LEU A 202 4.23 3.35 -3.13
CA LEU A 202 4.01 2.96 -1.74
C LEU A 202 2.87 3.76 -1.12
N ASP A 203 2.26 3.21 -0.08
CA ASP A 203 1.30 3.90 0.78
C ASP A 203 1.74 3.92 2.24
N THR A 204 1.24 4.87 2.99
CA THR A 204 1.48 4.96 4.44
C THR A 204 0.53 5.91 5.15
N SER A 205 0.02 5.51 6.31
CA SER A 205 -0.64 6.39 7.28
C SER A 205 0.32 6.90 8.37
N SER A 206 1.53 6.37 8.43
CA SER A 206 2.46 6.57 9.55
C SER A 206 2.79 8.05 9.84
N PRO A 207 3.17 8.90 8.86
CA PRO A 207 3.44 10.31 9.13
C PRO A 207 2.23 11.06 9.67
N VAL A 208 1.04 10.74 9.17
CA VAL A 208 -0.22 11.37 9.55
C VAL A 208 -0.61 10.96 10.97
N ILE A 209 -0.65 9.67 11.28
CA ILE A 209 -0.98 9.17 12.61
C ILE A 209 0.00 9.71 13.67
N ASN A 210 1.30 9.69 13.37
CA ASN A 210 2.30 10.21 14.32
C ASN A 210 2.12 11.71 14.56
N GLY A 211 1.92 12.51 13.52
CA GLY A 211 1.66 13.95 13.67
C GLY A 211 0.38 14.24 14.45
N TRP A 212 -0.67 13.49 14.19
CA TRP A 212 -1.94 13.59 14.92
C TRP A 212 -1.77 13.36 16.43
N VAL A 213 -1.02 12.34 16.85
CA VAL A 213 -0.80 12.05 18.27
C VAL A 213 0.35 12.86 18.90
N GLY A 214 0.93 13.81 18.17
CA GLY A 214 1.99 14.69 18.67
C GLY A 214 3.39 14.09 18.58
N ASN A 215 3.59 13.00 17.84
CA ASN A 215 4.90 12.36 17.66
C ASN A 215 5.60 12.94 16.42
N GLU A 216 6.83 13.39 16.58
CA GLU A 216 7.68 13.83 15.49
C GLU A 216 8.50 12.66 14.90
N LEU A 217 8.57 12.57 13.56
CA LEU A 217 9.52 11.71 12.86
C LEU A 217 10.89 12.37 12.88
N GLY A 218 11.84 11.76 13.58
CA GLY A 218 13.21 12.25 13.64
C GLY A 218 14.07 11.77 12.47
N PRO A 219 15.36 12.22 12.44
CA PRO A 219 16.33 11.83 11.40
C PRO A 219 16.72 10.35 11.45
N HIS A 220 16.21 9.59 12.39
CA HIS A 220 16.41 8.13 12.53
C HIS A 220 15.07 7.38 12.57
N GLY A 221 14.04 7.97 11.99
CA GLY A 221 12.69 7.40 11.94
C GLY A 221 11.84 7.71 13.17
N LEU A 222 11.06 6.74 13.62
CA LEU A 222 10.20 6.90 14.80
C LEU A 222 11.04 6.96 16.08
N ILE A 223 10.91 8.06 16.79
CA ILE A 223 11.54 8.25 18.13
C ILE A 223 10.70 7.54 19.21
N GLN A 224 9.40 7.39 18.97
CA GLN A 224 8.45 6.77 19.90
C GLN A 224 7.81 5.53 19.24
N PRO A 225 7.30 4.57 20.03
CA PRO A 225 6.54 3.45 19.49
C PRO A 225 5.38 3.94 18.60
N LYS A 226 5.12 3.25 17.49
CA LYS A 226 3.99 3.57 16.61
C LYS A 226 2.68 3.51 17.43
N PRO A 227 1.83 4.54 17.31
CA PRO A 227 0.50 4.50 17.90
C PRO A 227 -0.32 3.33 17.37
N LYS A 228 -1.13 2.71 18.22
CA LYS A 228 -2.05 1.63 17.80
C LYS A 228 -3.32 2.14 17.10
N ALA A 229 -3.35 3.40 16.69
CA ALA A 229 -4.48 3.99 15.99
C ALA A 229 -4.50 3.55 14.53
N LYS A 230 -5.69 3.26 13.99
CA LYS A 230 -5.95 3.13 12.56
C LYS A 230 -6.65 4.40 12.10
N LEU A 231 -6.24 4.93 10.96
CA LEU A 231 -6.86 6.14 10.43
C LEU A 231 -8.29 5.88 9.96
N ALA A 232 -8.55 4.71 9.38
CA ALA A 232 -9.88 4.28 8.97
C ALA A 232 -10.93 4.34 10.10
N ASP A 233 -10.51 4.11 11.35
CA ASP A 233 -11.40 4.22 12.53
C ASP A 233 -11.55 5.66 13.04
N ASN A 234 -10.83 6.63 12.45
CA ASN A 234 -10.69 8.01 12.95
C ASN A 234 -10.77 9.06 11.84
N LEU A 235 -11.60 8.82 10.81
CA LEU A 235 -11.70 9.74 9.66
C LEU A 235 -12.17 11.15 10.05
N ASP A 236 -13.06 11.28 11.04
CA ASP A 236 -13.71 12.50 11.46
C ASP A 236 -12.93 13.26 12.55
N ILE A 237 -11.65 12.94 12.76
CA ILE A 237 -10.87 13.63 13.77
C ILE A 237 -10.73 15.12 13.45
N GLU A 238 -10.92 15.95 14.46
CA GLU A 238 -10.56 17.37 14.41
C GLU A 238 -9.06 17.52 14.66
N LEU A 239 -8.40 18.32 13.83
CA LEU A 239 -6.97 18.61 13.95
C LEU A 239 -6.74 20.05 14.36
N SER A 240 -5.93 20.29 15.40
CA SER A 240 -5.41 21.62 15.68
C SER A 240 -4.38 22.02 14.62
N GLN A 241 -4.12 23.33 14.48
CA GLN A 241 -3.08 23.81 13.56
C GLN A 241 -1.70 23.22 13.88
N GLU A 242 -1.37 23.04 15.15
CA GLU A 242 -0.11 22.43 15.57
C GLU A 242 0.02 20.96 15.10
N GLN A 243 -1.08 20.20 15.15
CA GLN A 243 -1.13 18.84 14.64
C GLN A 243 -0.98 18.79 13.11
N VAL A 244 -1.67 19.70 12.40
CA VAL A 244 -1.53 19.83 10.95
C VAL A 244 -0.08 20.13 10.57
N ASP A 245 0.56 21.12 11.22
CA ASP A 245 1.94 21.50 10.97
C ASP A 245 2.92 20.32 11.22
N LEU A 246 2.67 19.55 12.29
CA LEU A 246 3.46 18.38 12.61
C LEU A 246 3.26 17.23 11.61
N ILE A 247 2.03 16.99 11.14
CA ILE A 247 1.73 16.04 10.08
C ILE A 247 2.54 16.39 8.82
N PHE A 248 2.50 17.62 8.37
CA PHE A 248 3.24 18.06 7.17
C PHE A 248 4.76 17.97 7.36
N LYS A 249 5.25 18.30 8.54
CA LYS A 249 6.67 18.09 8.89
C LYS A 249 7.06 16.62 8.80
N ASN A 250 6.24 15.73 9.34
CA ASN A 250 6.46 14.29 9.31
C ASN A 250 6.42 13.74 7.86
N ILE A 251 5.47 14.19 7.04
CA ILE A 251 5.37 13.82 5.63
C ILE A 251 6.65 14.25 4.88
N LYS A 252 7.10 15.48 5.08
CA LYS A 252 8.34 15.96 4.47
C LYS A 252 9.56 15.15 4.92
N THR A 253 9.64 14.82 6.19
CA THR A 253 10.69 13.95 6.73
C THR A 253 10.63 12.56 6.10
N PHE A 254 9.45 11.93 6.06
CA PHE A 254 9.26 10.62 5.44
C PHE A 254 9.71 10.62 3.97
N ARG A 255 9.24 11.60 3.18
CA ARG A 255 9.63 11.74 1.76
C ARG A 255 11.13 11.89 1.56
N SER A 256 11.85 12.51 2.49
CA SER A 256 13.31 12.67 2.39
C SER A 256 14.09 11.36 2.53
N TYR A 257 13.50 10.30 3.09
CA TYR A 257 14.10 8.96 3.11
C TYR A 257 13.87 8.18 1.82
N VAL A 258 12.76 8.47 1.13
CA VAL A 258 12.36 7.77 -0.11
C VAL A 258 13.09 8.34 -1.33
N SER A 259 13.71 9.51 -1.19
CA SER A 259 14.34 10.29 -2.28
C SER A 259 15.69 9.74 -2.73
#